data_2681350894f847496a95d65fc5243fdc
#
_entry.id   2681350894f847496a95d65fc5243fdc
#
_cell.length_a   1.000
_cell.length_b   1.000
_cell.length_c   1.000
_cell.angle_alpha   90.00
_cell.angle_beta   90.00
_cell.angle_gamma   90.00
#
_symmetry.space_group_name_H-M   'P 1'
#
loop_
_entity.id
_entity.type
_entity.pdbx_description
1 polymer ?
#
loop_
_entity_poly.entity_id
_entity_poly.type
_entity_poly.pdbx_seq_one_letter_code
_entity_poly.pdbx_strand_id
1 'polypeptide(L)'
;MTAAIELSNRFKITLITKNSLIDSSTWYAQGGIAAVIDSNDTIEEHLRDTLIAGDGLCNEEAVLACVSHGKEAIKWLSALG
;
A
#
# COMPACT_ATOMS: atom_id res chain seq x y z
N MET A 1 8.41 5.64 -2.87
CA MET A 1 8.84 4.76 -3.99
C MET A 1 7.80 4.74 -5.10
N THR A 2 6.52 4.42 -4.87
CA THR A 2 5.46 4.37 -5.89
C THR A 2 5.42 5.59 -6.81
N ALA A 3 5.34 6.79 -6.26
CA ALA A 3 5.34 8.02 -7.06
C ALA A 3 6.57 8.17 -7.95
N ALA A 4 7.76 7.76 -7.46
CA ALA A 4 8.98 7.81 -8.25
C ALA A 4 8.93 6.83 -9.44
N ILE A 5 8.41 5.64 -9.23
CA ILE A 5 8.26 4.62 -10.27
C ILE A 5 7.25 5.11 -11.33
N GLU A 6 6.07 5.54 -10.91
CA GLU A 6 5.02 6.02 -11.82
C GLU A 6 5.46 7.23 -12.65
N LEU A 7 6.16 8.18 -12.04
CA LEU A 7 6.59 9.39 -12.71
C LEU A 7 7.86 9.22 -13.56
N SER A 8 8.65 8.16 -13.34
CA SER A 8 9.92 7.93 -14.03
C SER A 8 9.79 7.80 -15.55
N ASN A 9 8.63 7.37 -16.05
CA ASN A 9 8.34 7.27 -17.48
C ASN A 9 8.18 8.64 -18.18
N ARG A 10 7.96 9.71 -17.39
CA ARG A 10 7.67 11.05 -17.93
C ARG A 10 8.66 12.11 -17.45
N PHE A 11 9.31 11.88 -16.32
CA PHE A 11 10.15 12.87 -15.65
C PHE A 11 11.49 12.26 -15.22
N LYS A 12 12.50 13.09 -15.17
CA LYS A 12 13.76 12.74 -14.50
C LYS A 12 13.54 12.83 -12.98
N ILE A 13 13.67 11.70 -12.31
CA ILE A 13 13.41 11.59 -10.87
C ILE A 13 14.73 11.67 -10.09
N THR A 14 14.73 12.43 -9.01
CA THR A 14 15.81 12.46 -8.02
C THR A 14 15.25 11.98 -6.68
N LEU A 15 15.83 10.90 -6.14
CA LEU A 15 15.52 10.40 -4.81
C LEU A 15 16.53 10.93 -3.81
N ILE A 16 16.04 11.53 -2.72
CA ILE A 16 16.86 12.08 -1.65
C ILE A 16 16.63 11.25 -0.39
N THR A 17 17.72 10.75 0.20
CA THR A 17 17.70 9.97 1.43
C THR A 17 18.75 10.50 2.42
N LYS A 18 18.59 10.18 3.71
CA LYS A 18 19.60 10.53 4.73
C LYS A 18 20.90 9.75 4.57
N ASN A 19 20.78 8.47 4.17
CA ASN A 19 21.88 7.53 3.98
C ASN A 19 21.77 6.90 2.59
N SER A 20 22.40 5.75 2.38
CA SER A 20 22.23 4.97 1.16
C SER A 20 20.77 4.51 0.98
N LEU A 21 20.36 4.22 -0.25
CA LEU A 21 19.01 3.73 -0.53
C LEU A 21 18.67 2.42 0.19
N ILE A 22 19.68 1.57 0.42
CA ILE A 22 19.55 0.31 1.14
C ILE A 22 19.42 0.50 2.67
N ASP A 23 19.73 1.69 3.18
CA ASP A 23 19.56 2.06 4.59
C ASP A 23 18.21 2.77 4.83
N SER A 24 17.15 2.23 4.28
CA SER A 24 15.82 2.85 4.36
C SER A 24 14.80 1.93 5.01
N SER A 25 13.79 2.52 5.61
CA SER A 25 12.66 1.76 6.18
C SER A 25 11.98 0.86 5.14
N THR A 26 11.96 1.26 3.89
CA THR A 26 11.40 0.46 2.80
C THR A 26 12.22 -0.80 2.55
N TRP A 27 13.55 -0.72 2.61
CA TRP A 27 14.44 -1.87 2.41
C TRP A 27 14.33 -2.88 3.56
N TYR A 28 14.23 -2.37 4.81
CA TYR A 28 14.12 -3.21 6.00
C TYR A 28 12.67 -3.60 6.33
N ALA A 29 11.70 -3.16 5.55
CA ALA A 29 10.30 -3.51 5.76
C ALA A 29 10.12 -5.03 5.66
N GLN A 30 9.51 -5.61 6.69
CA GLN A 30 9.12 -7.00 6.74
C GLN A 30 7.62 -7.08 6.99
N GLY A 31 6.99 -8.04 6.36
CA GLY A 31 5.55 -8.24 6.48
C GLY A 31 4.89 -8.35 5.12
N GLY A 32 3.59 -8.56 5.15
CA GLY A 32 2.76 -8.66 3.97
C GLY A 32 1.90 -7.42 3.75
N ILE A 33 1.12 -7.48 2.68
CA ILE A 33 0.06 -6.53 2.39
C ILE A 33 -1.25 -7.29 2.42
N ALA A 34 -2.20 -6.87 3.27
CA ALA A 34 -3.55 -7.42 3.28
C ALA A 34 -4.39 -6.72 2.20
N ALA A 35 -5.06 -7.51 1.38
CA ALA A 35 -5.99 -7.01 0.36
C ALA A 35 -7.05 -8.08 0.05
N VAL A 36 -8.24 -7.63 -0.30
CA VAL A 36 -9.33 -8.49 -0.73
C VAL A 36 -9.06 -8.99 -2.14
N ILE A 37 -8.59 -10.22 -2.27
CA ILE A 37 -8.24 -10.87 -3.55
C ILE A 37 -9.15 -12.05 -3.82
N ASP A 38 -9.45 -12.85 -2.80
CA ASP A 38 -10.30 -14.03 -2.88
C ASP A 38 -11.76 -13.64 -3.10
N SER A 39 -12.51 -14.50 -3.79
CA SER A 39 -13.95 -14.30 -4.05
C SER A 39 -14.82 -14.51 -2.81
N ASN A 40 -14.30 -15.14 -1.77
CA ASN A 40 -15.01 -15.38 -0.51
C ASN A 40 -14.78 -14.27 0.52
N ASP A 41 -13.94 -13.28 0.21
CA ASP A 41 -13.67 -12.12 1.06
C ASP A 41 -14.32 -10.87 0.46
N THR A 42 -14.67 -9.90 1.30
CA THR A 42 -15.35 -8.68 0.90
C THR A 42 -14.63 -7.42 1.41
N ILE A 43 -14.79 -6.32 0.68
CA ILE A 43 -14.28 -5.01 1.09
C ILE A 43 -14.91 -4.58 2.41
N GLU A 44 -16.20 -4.87 2.61
CA GLU A 44 -16.95 -4.55 3.80
C GLU A 44 -16.41 -5.27 5.05
N GLU A 45 -16.06 -6.56 4.91
CA GLU A 45 -15.45 -7.32 6.02
C GLU A 45 -14.06 -6.79 6.34
N HIS A 46 -13.22 -6.56 5.34
CA HIS A 46 -11.89 -6.01 5.53
C HIS A 46 -11.93 -4.59 6.13
N LEU A 47 -12.87 -3.74 5.69
CA LEU A 47 -13.11 -2.42 6.27
C LEU A 47 -13.46 -2.55 7.76
N ARG A 48 -14.45 -3.38 8.08
CA ARG A 48 -14.91 -3.59 9.47
C ARG A 48 -13.76 -4.07 10.36
N ASP A 49 -13.01 -5.06 9.92
CA ASP A 49 -11.91 -5.63 10.69
C ASP A 49 -10.79 -4.61 10.92
N THR A 50 -10.51 -3.77 9.92
CA THR A 50 -9.55 -2.67 10.03
C THR A 50 -10.00 -1.63 11.05
N LEU A 51 -11.29 -1.26 11.04
CA LEU A 51 -11.85 -0.30 11.98
C LEU A 51 -11.84 -0.85 13.42
N ILE A 52 -12.15 -2.13 13.60
CA ILE A 52 -12.08 -2.82 14.91
C ILE A 52 -10.63 -2.82 15.42
N ALA A 53 -9.69 -3.23 14.58
CA ALA A 53 -8.27 -3.25 14.96
C ALA A 53 -7.71 -1.85 15.29
N GLY A 54 -8.24 -0.82 14.65
CA GLY A 54 -7.86 0.57 14.88
C GLY A 54 -8.45 1.21 16.16
N ASP A 55 -9.36 0.50 16.85
CA ASP A 55 -9.92 0.89 18.15
C ASP A 55 -10.37 2.37 18.25
N GLY A 56 -11.09 2.84 17.23
CA GLY A 56 -11.60 4.20 17.15
C GLY A 56 -10.61 5.27 16.68
N LEU A 57 -9.38 4.92 16.34
CA LEU A 57 -8.38 5.86 15.82
C LEU A 57 -8.44 6.03 14.30
N CYS A 58 -9.21 5.18 13.60
CA CYS A 58 -9.32 5.23 12.16
C CYS A 58 -10.27 6.31 11.66
N ASN A 59 -9.94 6.93 10.53
CA ASN A 59 -10.89 7.63 9.70
C ASN A 59 -11.50 6.62 8.71
N GLU A 60 -12.81 6.35 8.85
CA GLU A 60 -13.50 5.31 8.06
C GLU A 60 -13.42 5.56 6.55
N GLU A 61 -13.59 6.81 6.12
CA GLU A 61 -13.52 7.19 4.70
C GLU A 61 -12.13 6.92 4.11
N ALA A 62 -11.07 7.24 4.87
CA ALA A 62 -9.70 6.96 4.46
C ALA A 62 -9.42 5.45 4.41
N VAL A 63 -9.91 4.68 5.37
CA VAL A 63 -9.77 3.20 5.38
C VAL A 63 -10.49 2.61 4.18
N LEU A 64 -11.74 3.02 3.92
CA LEU A 64 -12.50 2.55 2.77
C LEU A 64 -11.78 2.83 1.45
N ALA A 65 -11.24 4.03 1.29
CA ALA A 65 -10.45 4.39 0.11
C ALA A 65 -9.24 3.47 -0.08
N CYS A 66 -8.49 3.18 0.99
CA CYS A 66 -7.34 2.26 0.93
C CYS A 66 -7.74 0.83 0.60
N VAL A 67 -8.72 0.28 1.31
CA VAL A 67 -9.17 -1.12 1.17
C VAL A 67 -9.74 -1.36 -0.23
N SER A 68 -10.54 -0.43 -0.76
CA SER A 68 -11.17 -0.54 -2.08
C SER A 68 -10.16 -0.64 -3.23
N HIS A 69 -8.97 -0.05 -3.09
CA HIS A 69 -7.93 -0.08 -4.12
C HIS A 69 -6.85 -1.16 -3.89
N GLY A 70 -6.97 -1.95 -2.84
CA GLY A 70 -5.97 -2.96 -2.45
C GLY A 70 -5.67 -3.97 -3.56
N LYS A 71 -6.70 -4.49 -4.21
CA LYS A 71 -6.55 -5.48 -5.30
C LYS A 71 -5.77 -4.95 -6.50
N GLU A 72 -6.03 -3.71 -6.89
CA GLU A 72 -5.32 -3.04 -7.99
C GLU A 72 -3.87 -2.75 -7.61
N ALA A 73 -3.64 -2.30 -6.39
CA ALA A 73 -2.29 -2.06 -5.87
C ALA A 73 -1.43 -3.33 -5.86
N ILE A 74 -2.00 -4.48 -5.44
CA ILE A 74 -1.30 -5.77 -5.47
C ILE A 74 -0.98 -6.21 -6.90
N LYS A 75 -1.92 -6.07 -7.83
CA LYS A 75 -1.67 -6.37 -9.25
C LYS A 75 -0.55 -5.51 -9.82
N TRP A 76 -0.55 -4.23 -9.52
CA TRP A 76 0.49 -3.31 -9.96
C TRP A 76 1.86 -3.69 -9.38
N LEU A 77 1.95 -3.99 -8.08
CA LEU A 77 3.19 -4.44 -7.44
C LEU A 77 3.70 -5.74 -8.06
N SER A 78 2.82 -6.71 -8.29
CA SER A 78 3.17 -8.01 -8.90
C SER A 78 3.70 -7.85 -10.33
N ALA A 79 3.26 -6.82 -11.05
CA ALA A 79 3.75 -6.54 -12.41
C ALA A 79 5.15 -5.91 -12.44
N LEU A 80 5.63 -5.41 -11.31
CA LEU A 80 6.99 -4.86 -11.20
C LEU A 80 8.06 -5.95 -10.94
N GLY A 81 7.65 -7.16 -10.58
CA GLY A 81 8.53 -8.31 -10.28
C GLY A 81 8.68 -8.62 -8.81
#